data_9d311a769a3c2c2229ca793d468be71f
#
_entry.id   9d311a769a3c2c2229ca793d468be71f
#
_cell.length_a   1.000
_cell.length_b   1.000
_cell.length_c   1.000
_cell.angle_alpha   90.00
_cell.angle_beta   90.00
_cell.angle_gamma   90.00
#
_symmetry.space_group_name_H-M   'P 1'
#
loop_
_entity.id
_entity.type
_entity.pdbx_description
1 polymer ?
#
loop_
_entity_poly.entity_id
_entity_poly.type
_entity_poly.pdbx_seq_one_letter_code
_entity_poly.pdbx_strand_id
1 'polypeptide(L)' 'MKISIIGTGYVGLVSGVCFSEFGFNVTCVDKDKNKIERLKLGEVPIYEPGLEEILKKNTESNRLSFTSD' A
#
# COMPACT_ATOMS: atom_id res chain seq x y z
N MET A 1 -12.04 -2.36 10.83
CA MET A 1 -11.00 -1.53 11.46
C MET A 1 -10.22 -0.78 10.41
N LYS A 2 -9.95 0.48 10.67
CA LYS A 2 -9.18 1.33 9.77
C LYS A 2 -7.77 1.52 10.32
N ILE A 3 -6.79 1.36 9.45
CA ILE A 3 -5.37 1.48 9.84
C ILE A 3 -4.72 2.50 8.91
N SER A 4 -3.94 3.41 9.50
CA SER A 4 -3.12 4.34 8.74
C SER A 4 -1.66 3.98 8.93
N ILE A 5 -0.93 3.84 7.82
CA ILE A 5 0.50 3.56 7.85
C ILE A 5 1.22 4.82 7.37
N ILE A 6 2.06 5.37 8.21
CA ILE A 6 2.81 6.57 7.87
C ILE A 6 4.19 6.16 7.38
N GLY A 7 4.46 6.49 6.12
CA GLY A 7 5.69 6.09 5.46
C GLY A 7 5.49 4.81 4.65
N THR A 8 5.97 4.81 3.41
CA THR A 8 5.86 3.66 2.52
C THR A 8 7.24 3.09 2.18
N GLY A 9 8.13 3.07 3.17
CA GLY A 9 9.36 2.33 3.05
C GLY A 9 9.06 0.84 3.09
N TYR A 10 10.10 0.02 3.12
CA TYR A 10 9.90 -1.43 3.04
C TYR A 10 8.92 -1.95 4.09
N VAL A 11 9.18 -1.64 5.36
CA VAL A 11 8.36 -2.17 6.46
C VAL A 11 6.93 -1.65 6.38
N GLY A 12 6.77 -0.34 6.14
CA GLY A 12 5.44 0.25 6.09
C GLY A 12 4.62 -0.27 4.93
N LEU A 13 5.24 -0.39 3.75
CA LEU A 13 4.52 -0.88 2.57
C LEU A 13 4.10 -2.33 2.74
N VAL A 14 5.03 -3.19 3.17
CA VAL A 14 4.71 -4.61 3.37
C VAL A 14 3.64 -4.78 4.43
N SER A 15 3.76 -4.05 5.54
CA SER A 15 2.77 -4.12 6.62
C SER A 15 1.40 -3.68 6.13
N GLY A 16 1.34 -2.58 5.38
CA GLY A 16 0.07 -2.07 4.88
C GLY A 16 -0.62 -3.05 3.93
N VAL A 17 0.15 -3.63 3.02
CA VAL A 17 -0.39 -4.62 2.09
C VAL A 17 -0.88 -5.85 2.84
N CYS A 18 -0.11 -6.34 3.81
CA CYS A 18 -0.49 -7.52 4.57
C CYS A 18 -1.74 -7.29 5.42
N PHE A 19 -1.84 -6.14 6.09
CA PHE A 19 -3.04 -5.82 6.87
C PHE A 19 -4.28 -5.74 5.98
N SER A 20 -4.14 -5.16 4.78
CA SER A 20 -5.28 -5.10 3.87
C SER A 20 -5.69 -6.49 3.40
N GLU A 21 -4.73 -7.39 3.24
CA GLU A 21 -5.02 -8.77 2.86
C GLU A 21 -5.78 -9.50 3.96
N PHE A 22 -5.54 -9.15 5.22
CA PHE A 22 -6.29 -9.70 6.33
C PHE A 22 -7.71 -9.13 6.45
N GLY A 23 -8.05 -8.13 5.64
CA GLY A 23 -9.40 -7.57 5.63
C GLY A 23 -9.54 -6.20 6.29
N PHE A 24 -8.46 -5.61 6.79
CA PHE A 24 -8.51 -4.26 7.35
C PHE A 24 -8.53 -3.22 6.24
N ASN A 25 -9.12 -2.07 6.53
CA ASN A 25 -9.05 -0.92 5.63
C ASN A 25 -7.79 -0.15 5.95
N VAL A 26 -6.88 -0.08 4.99
CA VAL A 26 -5.54 0.50 5.20
C VAL A 26 -5.33 1.69 4.29
N THR A 27 -4.84 2.79 4.85
CA THR A 27 -4.40 3.95 4.09
C THR A 27 -2.91 4.15 4.37
N CYS A 28 -2.10 4.12 3.32
CA CYS A 28 -0.67 4.36 3.42
C CYS A 28 -0.39 5.80 3.01
N VAL A 29 0.35 6.51 3.85
CA VAL A 29 0.65 7.93 3.66
C VAL A 29 2.15 8.12 3.48
N ASP A 30 2.55 8.90 2.49
CA ASP A 30 3.96 9.23 2.28
C ASP A 30 4.06 10.61 1.66
N LYS A 31 5.09 11.36 2.04
CA LYS A 31 5.32 12.70 1.51
C LYS A 31 5.77 12.67 0.05
N ASP A 32 6.35 11.58 -0.40
CA ASP A 32 6.87 11.45 -1.75
C ASP A 32 5.72 11.20 -2.73
N LYS A 33 5.30 12.26 -3.40
CA LYS A 33 4.18 12.19 -4.34
C LYS A 33 4.46 11.26 -5.51
N ASN A 34 5.69 11.21 -5.98
CA ASN A 34 6.03 10.32 -7.10
C ASN A 34 5.91 8.87 -6.69
N LYS A 35 6.35 8.53 -5.49
CA LYS A 35 6.22 7.18 -4.96
C LYS A 35 4.74 6.80 -4.82
N ILE A 36 3.94 7.71 -4.29
CA ILE A 36 2.50 7.47 -4.13
C ILE A 36 1.83 7.24 -5.48
N GLU A 37 2.17 8.05 -6.49
CA GLU A 37 1.59 7.85 -7.82
C GLU A 37 1.94 6.48 -8.40
N ARG A 38 3.16 6.02 -8.21
CA ARG A 38 3.58 4.70 -8.69
C ARG A 38 2.83 3.59 -7.96
N LEU A 39 2.67 3.74 -6.65
CA LEU A 39 1.94 2.74 -5.87
C LEU A 39 0.47 2.67 -6.28
N LYS A 40 -0.13 3.81 -6.61
CA LYS A 40 -1.51 3.83 -7.10
C LYS A 40 -1.64 3.09 -8.43
N LEU A 41 -0.58 3.09 -9.24
CA LEU A 41 -0.56 2.36 -10.50
C LEU A 41 -0.22 0.88 -10.32
N GLY A 42 0.06 0.45 -9.10
CA GLY A 42 0.41 -0.92 -8.82
C GLY A 42 1.88 -1.24 -8.96
N GLU A 43 2.73 -0.23 -9.08
CA GLU A 43 4.18 -0.43 -9.18
C GLU A 43 4.79 -0.48 -7.80
N VAL A 44 5.43 -1.60 -7.48
CA VAL A 44 6.05 -1.80 -6.17
C VAL A 44 7.54 -1.46 -6.28
N PRO A 45 8.04 -0.49 -5.50
CA PRO A 45 9.44 -0.05 -5.61
C PRO A 45 10.44 -0.99 -4.96
N ILE A 46 9.98 -2.08 -4.38
CA ILE A 46 10.85 -3.06 -3.75
C ILE A 46 10.58 -4.43 -4.36
N TYR A 47 11.62 -5.27 -4.36
CA TYR A 47 11.47 -6.61 -4.91
C TYR A 47 11.02 -7.56 -3.80
N GLU A 48 9.76 -7.94 -3.86
CA GLU A 48 9.16 -8.88 -2.92
C GLU A 48 8.18 -9.74 -3.70
N PRO A 49 8.51 -11.01 -3.97
CA PRO A 49 7.64 -11.86 -4.80
C PRO A 49 6.22 -11.93 -4.25
N GLY A 50 5.26 -11.72 -5.14
CA GLY A 50 3.84 -11.80 -4.78
C GLY A 50 3.25 -10.53 -4.20
N LEU A 51 4.09 -9.58 -3.78
CA LEU A 51 3.58 -8.36 -3.14
C LEU A 51 2.74 -7.52 -4.10
N GLU A 52 3.19 -7.40 -5.35
CA GLU A 52 2.47 -6.58 -6.33
C GLU A 52 1.07 -7.11 -6.58
N GLU A 53 0.91 -8.42 -6.65
CA GLU A 53 -0.40 -9.03 -6.87
C GLU A 53 -1.35 -8.75 -5.71
N ILE A 54 -0.86 -8.89 -4.47
CA ILE A 54 -1.67 -8.64 -3.29
C ILE A 54 -2.03 -7.17 -3.20
N LEU A 55 -1.08 -6.29 -3.53
CA LEU A 55 -1.32 -4.86 -3.54
C LEU A 55 -2.44 -4.50 -4.52
N LYS A 56 -2.35 -5.00 -5.75
CA LYS A 56 -3.36 -4.72 -6.77
C LYS A 56 -4.72 -5.24 -6.37
N LYS A 57 -4.77 -6.46 -5.86
CA LYS A 57 -6.01 -7.07 -5.42
C LYS A 57 -6.71 -6.21 -4.37
N ASN A 58 -5.96 -5.72 -3.40
CA ASN A 58 -6.55 -4.97 -2.30
C ASN A 58 -6.85 -3.51 -2.64
N THR A 59 -6.11 -2.91 -3.58
CA THR A 59 -6.48 -1.58 -4.07
C THR A 59 -7.76 -1.65 -4.89
N GLU A 60 -7.93 -2.69 -5.69
CA GLU A 60 -9.14 -2.86 -6.49
C GLU A 60 -10.36 -3.11 -5.62
N SER A 61 -10.19 -3.78 -4.49
CA SER A 61 -11.31 -4.03 -3.56
C SER A 61 -11.52 -2.89 -2.56
N ASN A 62 -10.78 -1.80 -2.71
CA ASN A 62 -10.89 -0.60 -1.86
C ASN A 62 -10.51 -0.84 -0.40
N ARG A 63 -9.71 -1.87 -0.12
CA ARG A 63 -9.19 -2.10 1.22
C ARG A 63 -7.83 -1.45 1.44
N LEU A 64 -7.15 -1.08 0.35
CA LEU A 64 -5.83 -0.47 0.43
C LEU A 64 -5.82 0.79 -0.41
N SER A 65 -5.35 1.89 0.14
CA SER A 65 -5.24 3.14 -0.59
C SER A 65 -3.95 3.86 -0.22
N PHE A 66 -3.53 4.75 -1.09
CA PHE A 66 -2.29 5.50 -0.92
C PHE A 66 -2.58 6.99 -1.08
N THR A 67 -1.94 7.81 -0.26
CA THR A 67 -2.12 9.25 -0.34
C THR A 67 -0.84 9.96 0.10
N SER A 68 -0.61 11.14 -0.46
CA SER A 68 0.51 12.00 -0.05
C SER A 68 0.04 13.09 0.91
N ASP A 69 -1.18 13.03 1.31
CA ASP A 69 -1.80 14.09 2.13
C ASP A 69 -1.45 14.02 3.61
#